data_68b5bce8d687b8122af2d2a473b9389a
#
_entry.id   68b5bce8d687b8122af2d2a473b9389a
#
_cell.length_a   1.000
_cell.length_b   1.000
_cell.length_c   1.000
_cell.angle_alpha   90.00
_cell.angle_beta   90.00
_cell.angle_gamma   90.00
#
_symmetry.space_group_name_H-M   'P 1'
#
loop_
_entity.id
_entity.type
_entity.pdbx_description
1 polymer ?
#
loop_
_entity_poly.entity_id
_entity_poly.type
_entity_poly.pdbx_seq_one_letter_code
_entity_poly.pdbx_strand_id
1 'polypeptide(L)'
;MRAQTALLPLLFTPALAHAAMPDGANLSLLWGIPFALILLSIATGPLFFAHTWHHHFGKITALWTMLFIAPFALSYGIDAGIGTIAHALVEEYIPFILLLLALYTISGGILIWGNLHGSPKTNTTILAIGTVLASIMGTTGAAMLLIRPLLKANDNRKHRVHVVVFFIFLVANIGGGLTPLG
;
A
#
# COMPACT_ATOMS: atom_id res chain seq x y z
N MET A 1 45.30 -0.28 -25.56
CA MET A 1 44.67 -0.47 -24.27
C MET A 1 43.47 0.46 -24.14
N ARG A 2 42.32 0.15 -24.69
CA ARG A 2 41.03 0.83 -24.46
C ARG A 2 39.90 -0.08 -24.96
N ALA A 3 39.52 -1.07 -24.17
CA ALA A 3 38.42 -1.97 -24.51
C ALA A 3 37.78 -2.64 -23.26
N GLN A 4 37.59 -1.95 -22.17
CA GLN A 4 36.99 -2.55 -20.96
C GLN A 4 35.90 -1.72 -20.26
N THR A 5 35.37 -0.65 -20.85
CA THR A 5 34.35 0.18 -20.22
C THR A 5 32.95 0.07 -20.81
N ALA A 6 32.69 -0.90 -21.71
CA ALA A 6 31.41 -1.02 -22.41
C ALA A 6 30.48 -2.13 -21.89
N LEU A 7 30.84 -2.86 -20.84
CA LEU A 7 30.07 -4.03 -20.36
C LEU A 7 29.14 -3.77 -19.14
N LEU A 8 29.23 -2.60 -18.50
CA LEU A 8 28.40 -2.29 -17.32
C LEU A 8 26.95 -1.85 -17.61
N PRO A 9 26.58 -1.24 -18.74
CA PRO A 9 25.18 -0.86 -18.97
C PRO A 9 24.27 -2.02 -19.42
N LEU A 10 24.81 -3.19 -19.78
CA LEU A 10 24.02 -4.34 -20.24
C LEU A 10 23.37 -5.15 -19.11
N LEU A 11 23.74 -4.91 -17.85
CA LEU A 11 23.17 -5.62 -16.68
C LEU A 11 21.89 -4.99 -16.14
N PHE A 12 21.48 -3.84 -16.66
CA PHE A 12 20.27 -3.13 -16.25
C PHE A 12 19.27 -2.90 -17.38
N THR A 13 19.29 -3.71 -18.41
CA THR A 13 18.20 -3.63 -19.39
C THR A 13 16.98 -4.37 -18.86
N PRO A 14 15.82 -3.73 -18.73
CA PRO A 14 14.54 -4.36 -18.29
C PRO A 14 13.97 -5.28 -19.38
N ALA A 15 14.79 -5.78 -20.29
CA ALA A 15 14.36 -6.63 -21.40
C ALA A 15 13.89 -8.03 -20.98
N LEU A 16 14.10 -8.44 -19.72
CA LEU A 16 13.68 -9.77 -19.24
C LEU A 16 12.25 -9.81 -18.69
N ALA A 17 11.61 -8.67 -18.45
CA ALA A 17 10.27 -8.63 -17.88
C ALA A 17 9.13 -8.62 -18.93
N HIS A 18 9.44 -8.46 -20.22
CA HIS A 18 8.42 -8.40 -21.28
C HIS A 18 8.14 -9.75 -21.97
N ALA A 19 8.86 -10.82 -21.61
CA ALA A 19 8.61 -12.13 -22.19
C ALA A 19 7.40 -12.78 -21.48
N ALA A 20 6.28 -12.78 -22.17
CA ALA A 20 5.15 -13.70 -21.97
C ALA A 20 4.18 -13.44 -20.81
N MET A 21 3.92 -12.20 -20.42
CA MET A 21 2.71 -11.92 -19.63
C MET A 21 1.50 -11.98 -20.57
N PRO A 22 0.50 -12.83 -20.30
CA PRO A 22 -0.75 -12.80 -21.05
C PRO A 22 -1.41 -11.44 -20.90
N ASP A 23 -1.93 -10.91 -22.00
CA ASP A 23 -2.68 -9.65 -22.00
C ASP A 23 -3.88 -9.79 -21.07
N GLY A 24 -3.95 -8.95 -20.05
CA GLY A 24 -5.04 -8.96 -19.06
C GLY A 24 -6.43 -8.82 -19.67
N ALA A 25 -6.55 -8.18 -20.84
CA ALA A 25 -7.81 -8.06 -21.57
C ALA A 25 -8.37 -9.40 -22.05
N ASN A 26 -7.52 -10.39 -22.22
CA ASN A 26 -7.89 -11.75 -22.67
C ASN A 26 -8.06 -12.75 -21.53
N LEU A 27 -7.87 -12.32 -20.28
CA LEU A 27 -8.04 -13.17 -19.11
C LEU A 27 -9.52 -13.32 -18.75
N SER A 28 -9.96 -14.55 -18.45
CA SER A 28 -11.29 -14.78 -17.91
C SER A 28 -11.47 -14.12 -16.54
N LEU A 29 -12.66 -13.61 -16.26
CA LEU A 29 -13.06 -13.07 -14.94
C LEU A 29 -12.84 -14.07 -13.79
N LEU A 30 -12.75 -15.36 -14.06
CA LEU A 30 -12.44 -16.38 -13.08
C LEU A 30 -11.09 -16.17 -12.39
N TRP A 31 -10.12 -15.57 -13.08
CA TRP A 31 -8.81 -15.22 -12.50
C TRP A 31 -8.89 -14.11 -11.46
N GLY A 32 -10.01 -13.39 -11.38
CA GLY A 32 -10.30 -12.42 -10.32
C GLY A 32 -10.81 -13.03 -9.01
N ILE A 33 -11.23 -14.32 -9.01
CA ILE A 33 -11.79 -14.98 -7.83
C ILE A 33 -10.80 -15.02 -6.65
N PRO A 34 -9.53 -15.45 -6.80
CA PRO A 34 -8.58 -15.46 -5.69
C PRO A 34 -8.36 -14.07 -5.08
N PHE A 35 -8.38 -13.02 -5.92
CA PHE A 35 -8.29 -11.63 -5.44
C PHE A 35 -9.52 -11.23 -4.62
N ALA A 36 -10.72 -11.52 -5.09
CA ALA A 36 -11.95 -11.26 -4.34
C ALA A 36 -11.98 -12.01 -3.01
N LEU A 37 -11.53 -13.26 -3.00
CA LEU A 37 -11.49 -14.08 -1.80
C LEU A 37 -10.43 -13.64 -0.78
N ILE A 38 -9.25 -13.15 -1.21
CA ILE A 38 -8.28 -12.58 -0.28
C ILE A 38 -8.81 -11.29 0.34
N LEU A 39 -9.48 -10.42 -0.44
CA LEU A 39 -10.12 -9.21 0.10
C LEU A 39 -11.20 -9.57 1.12
N LEU A 40 -12.03 -10.55 0.82
CA LEU A 40 -13.05 -11.05 1.75
C LEU A 40 -12.41 -11.62 3.02
N SER A 41 -11.31 -12.37 2.89
CA SER A 41 -10.55 -12.90 4.02
C SER A 41 -9.97 -11.80 4.90
N ILE A 42 -9.45 -10.72 4.31
CA ILE A 42 -8.94 -9.55 5.04
C ILE A 42 -10.07 -8.83 5.79
N ALA A 43 -11.24 -8.72 5.17
CA ALA A 43 -12.40 -8.05 5.78
C ALA A 43 -13.01 -8.88 6.92
N THR A 44 -13.14 -10.19 6.73
CA THR A 44 -13.86 -11.07 7.67
C THR A 44 -12.96 -11.78 8.67
N GLY A 45 -11.71 -12.08 8.30
CA GLY A 45 -10.77 -12.83 9.12
C GLY A 45 -10.53 -12.23 10.50
N PRO A 46 -10.16 -10.94 10.62
CA PRO A 46 -10.00 -10.28 11.92
C PRO A 46 -11.29 -10.20 12.74
N LEU A 47 -12.45 -10.16 12.06
CA LEU A 47 -13.75 -10.00 12.71
C LEU A 47 -14.23 -11.31 13.37
N PHE A 48 -14.14 -12.42 12.64
CA PHE A 48 -14.67 -13.71 13.07
C PHE A 48 -13.62 -14.64 13.68
N PHE A 49 -12.37 -14.52 13.25
CA PHE A 49 -11.28 -15.43 13.62
C PHE A 49 -10.01 -14.67 14.03
N ALA A 50 -10.14 -13.62 14.86
CA ALA A 50 -9.06 -12.72 15.25
C ALA A 50 -7.78 -13.45 15.69
N HIS A 51 -7.90 -14.46 16.57
CA HIS A 51 -6.77 -15.23 17.08
C HIS A 51 -6.02 -15.97 15.97
N THR A 52 -6.73 -16.71 15.14
CA THR A 52 -6.17 -17.47 14.02
C THR A 52 -5.57 -16.55 12.96
N TRP A 53 -6.25 -15.44 12.69
CA TRP A 53 -5.81 -14.44 11.72
C TRP A 53 -4.46 -13.84 12.12
N HIS A 54 -4.33 -13.33 13.34
CA HIS A 54 -3.10 -12.71 13.82
C HIS A 54 -1.89 -13.66 13.85
N HIS A 55 -2.10 -14.94 14.13
CA HIS A 55 -1.01 -15.91 14.14
C HIS A 55 -0.67 -16.52 12.78
N HIS A 56 -1.61 -16.52 11.84
CA HIS A 56 -1.48 -17.25 10.58
C HIS A 56 -1.70 -16.40 9.33
N PHE A 57 -1.78 -15.06 9.43
CA PHE A 57 -2.07 -14.21 8.28
C PHE A 57 -1.09 -14.44 7.11
N GLY A 58 0.21 -14.64 7.41
CA GLY A 58 1.20 -14.93 6.38
C GLY A 58 0.96 -16.26 5.65
N LYS A 59 0.50 -17.29 6.36
CA LYS A 59 0.14 -18.58 5.76
C LYS A 59 -1.14 -18.46 4.91
N ILE A 60 -2.11 -17.68 5.37
CA ILE A 60 -3.35 -17.42 4.64
C ILE A 60 -3.06 -16.65 3.35
N THR A 61 -2.21 -15.63 3.42
CA THR A 61 -1.77 -14.89 2.23
C THR A 61 -1.02 -15.78 1.26
N ALA A 62 -0.07 -16.59 1.75
CA ALA A 62 0.66 -17.55 0.93
C ALA A 62 -0.27 -18.58 0.26
N LEU A 63 -1.29 -19.06 0.97
CA LEU A 63 -2.29 -19.96 0.40
C LEU A 63 -3.04 -19.32 -0.77
N TRP A 64 -3.53 -18.09 -0.61
CA TRP A 64 -4.22 -17.36 -1.69
C TRP A 64 -3.30 -17.06 -2.87
N THR A 65 -2.04 -16.70 -2.60
CA THR A 65 -1.04 -16.48 -3.65
C THR A 65 -0.78 -17.77 -4.43
N MET A 66 -0.61 -18.90 -3.74
CA MET A 66 -0.41 -20.20 -4.40
C MET A 66 -1.65 -20.64 -5.17
N LEU A 67 -2.84 -20.37 -4.66
CA LEU A 67 -4.11 -20.70 -5.34
C LEU A 67 -4.27 -19.91 -6.65
N PHE A 68 -3.66 -18.76 -6.78
CA PHE A 68 -3.59 -17.99 -8.02
C PHE A 68 -2.43 -18.46 -8.90
N ILE A 69 -1.20 -18.44 -8.37
CA ILE A 69 0.02 -18.66 -9.16
C ILE A 69 0.13 -20.08 -9.71
N ALA A 70 -0.26 -21.12 -8.94
CA ALA A 70 -0.11 -22.48 -9.39
C ALA A 70 -1.00 -22.81 -10.60
N PRO A 71 -2.34 -22.54 -10.61
CA PRO A 71 -3.16 -22.72 -11.79
C PRO A 71 -2.74 -21.81 -12.96
N PHE A 72 -2.29 -20.58 -12.66
CA PHE A 72 -1.83 -19.64 -13.68
C PHE A 72 -0.58 -20.16 -14.40
N ALA A 73 0.42 -20.62 -13.66
CA ALA A 73 1.63 -21.22 -14.21
C ALA A 73 1.35 -22.53 -15.00
N LEU A 74 0.37 -23.31 -14.56
CA LEU A 74 -0.05 -24.52 -15.30
C LEU A 74 -0.78 -24.19 -16.61
N SER A 75 -1.55 -23.09 -16.64
CA SER A 75 -2.32 -22.69 -17.82
C SER A 75 -1.52 -21.91 -18.86
N TYR A 76 -0.61 -21.03 -18.41
CA TYR A 76 0.13 -20.09 -19.25
C TYR A 76 1.65 -20.36 -19.28
N GLY A 77 2.12 -21.36 -18.55
CA GLY A 77 3.52 -21.73 -18.45
C GLY A 77 4.21 -21.19 -17.20
N ILE A 78 5.27 -21.88 -16.78
CA ILE A 78 6.04 -21.53 -15.58
C ILE A 78 6.71 -20.15 -15.74
N ASP A 79 7.18 -19.84 -16.94
CA ASP A 79 7.83 -18.55 -17.24
C ASP A 79 6.85 -17.37 -17.06
N ALA A 80 5.58 -17.55 -17.47
CA ALA A 80 4.53 -16.57 -17.24
C ALA A 80 4.25 -16.38 -15.75
N GLY A 81 4.21 -17.46 -14.97
CA GLY A 81 4.03 -17.40 -13.51
C GLY A 81 5.19 -16.67 -12.81
N ILE A 82 6.42 -17.00 -13.15
CA ILE A 82 7.62 -16.32 -12.62
C ILE A 82 7.64 -14.86 -13.05
N GLY A 83 7.32 -14.56 -14.30
CA GLY A 83 7.25 -13.21 -14.83
C GLY A 83 6.23 -12.35 -14.08
N THR A 84 5.05 -12.89 -13.78
CA THR A 84 4.01 -12.20 -13.00
C THR A 84 4.49 -11.88 -11.60
N ILE A 85 5.15 -12.81 -10.90
CA ILE A 85 5.70 -12.58 -9.57
C ILE A 85 6.81 -11.53 -9.63
N ALA A 86 7.73 -11.63 -10.57
CA ALA A 86 8.83 -10.69 -10.73
C ALA A 86 8.31 -9.27 -11.02
N HIS A 87 7.33 -9.14 -11.90
CA HIS A 87 6.67 -7.87 -12.21
C HIS A 87 6.03 -7.25 -10.95
N ALA A 88 5.20 -8.01 -10.25
CA ALA A 88 4.56 -7.52 -9.03
C ALA A 88 5.57 -7.10 -7.94
N LEU A 89 6.69 -7.82 -7.80
CA LEU A 89 7.73 -7.48 -6.83
C LEU A 89 8.50 -6.21 -7.23
N VAL A 90 8.91 -6.12 -8.49
CA VAL A 90 9.84 -5.05 -8.93
C VAL A 90 9.09 -3.76 -9.27
N GLU A 91 7.94 -3.86 -9.90
CA GLU A 91 7.22 -2.68 -10.40
C GLU A 91 6.15 -2.16 -9.46
N GLU A 92 5.66 -2.98 -8.52
CA GLU A 92 4.63 -2.56 -7.57
C GLU A 92 5.13 -2.58 -6.12
N TYR A 93 5.60 -3.73 -5.65
CA TYR A 93 5.93 -3.90 -4.23
C TYR A 93 7.15 -3.08 -3.78
N ILE A 94 8.27 -3.14 -4.53
CA ILE A 94 9.50 -2.40 -4.17
C ILE A 94 9.26 -0.89 -4.19
N PRO A 95 8.68 -0.27 -5.24
CA PRO A 95 8.37 1.16 -5.23
C PRO A 95 7.44 1.57 -4.09
N PHE A 96 6.43 0.75 -3.79
CA PHE A 96 5.52 1.00 -2.67
C PHE A 96 6.25 0.99 -1.32
N ILE A 97 7.11 0.00 -1.06
CA ILE A 97 7.90 -0.06 0.18
C ILE A 97 8.89 1.10 0.28
N LEU A 98 9.55 1.48 -0.83
CA LEU A 98 10.44 2.64 -0.86
C LEU A 98 9.68 3.94 -0.57
N LEU A 99 8.48 4.09 -1.12
CA LEU A 99 7.60 5.22 -0.83
C LEU A 99 7.25 5.27 0.66
N LEU A 100 6.81 4.14 1.24
CA LEU A 100 6.51 4.07 2.67
C LEU A 100 7.72 4.38 3.55
N LEU A 101 8.89 3.87 3.19
CA LEU A 101 10.15 4.13 3.91
C LEU A 101 10.50 5.61 3.88
N ALA A 102 10.41 6.23 2.71
CA ALA A 102 10.67 7.66 2.55
C ALA A 102 9.70 8.50 3.39
N LEU A 103 8.40 8.24 3.30
CA LEU A 103 7.38 8.93 4.08
C LEU A 103 7.56 8.72 5.59
N TYR A 104 7.88 7.50 6.01
CA TYR A 104 8.13 7.19 7.42
C TYR A 104 9.35 7.95 7.95
N THR A 105 10.42 8.00 7.17
CA THR A 105 11.66 8.70 7.54
C THR A 105 11.43 10.22 7.63
N ILE A 106 10.78 10.81 6.64
CA ILE A 106 10.43 12.24 6.63
C ILE A 106 9.52 12.58 7.80
N SER A 107 8.45 11.82 7.98
CA SER A 107 7.50 12.01 9.10
C SER A 107 8.16 11.84 10.47
N GLY A 108 9.17 10.96 10.57
CA GLY A 108 9.96 10.76 11.79
C GLY A 108 10.83 11.94 12.16
N GLY A 109 11.33 12.68 11.15
CA GLY A 109 12.18 13.85 11.31
C GLY A 109 11.44 15.17 11.56
N ILE A 110 10.11 15.20 11.39
CA ILE A 110 9.32 16.42 11.62
C ILE A 110 9.13 16.63 13.12
N LEU A 111 9.86 17.57 13.67
CA LEU A 111 9.70 18.02 15.05
C LEU A 111 8.68 19.17 15.09
N ILE A 112 7.51 18.89 15.63
CA ILE A 112 6.48 19.90 15.83
C ILE A 112 6.74 20.60 17.16
N TRP A 113 7.30 21.79 17.09
CA TRP A 113 7.45 22.71 18.23
C TRP A 113 6.16 23.53 18.37
N GLY A 114 5.54 23.46 19.51
CA GLY A 114 4.36 24.24 19.82
C GLY A 114 3.41 23.50 20.73
N ASN A 115 2.57 24.26 21.40
CA ASN A 115 1.55 23.76 22.32
C ASN A 115 0.28 23.44 21.51
N LEU A 116 0.37 22.39 20.65
CA LEU A 116 -0.78 21.93 19.88
C LEU A 116 -1.75 21.26 20.85
N HIS A 117 -2.72 22.02 21.31
CA HIS A 117 -3.84 21.45 22.08
C HIS A 117 -4.92 20.96 21.12
N GLY A 118 -5.35 19.72 21.32
CA GLY A 118 -6.47 19.13 20.59
C GLY A 118 -7.78 19.83 20.88
N SER A 119 -8.02 20.94 20.21
CA SER A 119 -9.32 21.61 20.19
C SER A 119 -10.15 21.11 19.01
N PRO A 120 -11.48 21.25 19.03
CA PRO A 120 -12.31 20.95 17.87
C PRO A 120 -11.82 21.67 16.60
N LYS A 121 -11.42 22.93 16.72
CA LYS A 121 -10.89 23.74 15.60
C LYS A 121 -9.60 23.14 15.06
N THR A 122 -8.62 22.84 15.91
CA THR A 122 -7.33 22.25 15.51
C THR A 122 -7.52 20.91 14.81
N ASN A 123 -8.36 20.04 15.37
CA ASN A 123 -8.64 18.73 14.78
C ASN A 123 -9.32 18.87 13.42
N THR A 124 -10.35 19.72 13.32
CA THR A 124 -11.03 19.97 12.04
C THR A 124 -10.08 20.53 10.98
N THR A 125 -9.20 21.44 11.36
CA THR A 125 -8.19 22.01 10.44
C THR A 125 -7.22 20.93 9.96
N ILE A 126 -6.69 20.08 10.86
CA ILE A 126 -5.79 18.98 10.46
C ILE A 126 -6.50 17.99 9.54
N LEU A 127 -7.75 17.64 9.85
CA LEU A 127 -8.56 16.75 9.01
C LEU A 127 -8.84 17.37 7.64
N ALA A 128 -9.22 18.65 7.58
CA ALA A 128 -9.48 19.34 6.31
C ALA A 128 -8.22 19.43 5.44
N ILE A 129 -7.09 19.86 6.01
CA ILE A 129 -5.80 19.90 5.31
C ILE A 129 -5.41 18.49 4.85
N GLY A 130 -5.57 17.49 5.71
CA GLY A 130 -5.26 16.11 5.38
C GLY A 130 -6.10 15.57 4.23
N THR A 131 -7.39 15.89 4.19
CA THR A 131 -8.29 15.49 3.09
C THR A 131 -7.86 16.10 1.75
N VAL A 132 -7.50 17.39 1.76
CA VAL A 132 -6.97 18.07 0.55
C VAL A 132 -5.63 17.48 0.13
N LEU A 133 -4.71 17.25 1.06
CA LEU A 133 -3.42 16.62 0.75
C LEU A 133 -3.60 15.19 0.20
N ALA A 134 -4.53 14.43 0.76
CA ALA A 134 -4.84 13.08 0.28
C ALA A 134 -5.29 13.07 -1.19
N SER A 135 -5.98 14.12 -1.62
CA SER A 135 -6.40 14.28 -3.01
C SER A 135 -5.24 14.56 -3.98
N ILE A 136 -4.10 15.06 -3.47
CA ILE A 136 -2.95 15.49 -4.31
C ILE A 136 -1.84 14.44 -4.29
N MET A 137 -1.50 13.93 -3.10
CA MET A 137 -0.35 13.03 -2.90
C MET A 137 -0.74 11.60 -2.52
N GLY A 138 -2.04 11.29 -2.58
CA GLY A 138 -2.58 10.00 -2.18
C GLY A 138 -2.84 9.87 -0.68
N THR A 139 -3.78 8.99 -0.35
CA THR A 139 -4.23 8.75 1.03
C THR A 139 -3.11 8.28 1.95
N THR A 140 -2.26 7.37 1.47
CA THR A 140 -1.14 6.82 2.25
C THR A 140 -0.15 7.92 2.63
N GLY A 141 0.22 8.78 1.67
CA GLY A 141 1.15 9.89 1.89
C GLY A 141 0.62 10.88 2.92
N ALA A 142 -0.61 11.35 2.73
CA ALA A 142 -1.26 12.30 3.64
C ALA A 142 -1.46 11.71 5.04
N ALA A 143 -1.87 10.43 5.13
CA ALA A 143 -2.06 9.76 6.40
C ALA A 143 -0.75 9.62 7.18
N MET A 144 0.33 9.16 6.54
CA MET A 144 1.65 9.02 7.20
C MET A 144 2.21 10.34 7.69
N LEU A 145 1.98 11.43 6.93
CA LEU A 145 2.45 12.75 7.30
C LEU A 145 1.71 13.33 8.50
N LEU A 146 0.39 13.16 8.57
CA LEU A 146 -0.47 13.90 9.51
C LEU A 146 -0.91 13.10 10.74
N ILE A 147 -0.80 11.77 10.74
CA ILE A 147 -1.24 10.96 11.88
C ILE A 147 -0.48 11.31 13.17
N ARG A 148 0.83 11.53 13.08
CA ARG A 148 1.66 11.87 14.25
C ARG A 148 1.30 13.23 14.83
N PRO A 149 1.21 14.33 14.05
CA PRO A 149 0.71 15.63 14.52
C PRO A 149 -0.66 15.53 15.18
N LEU A 150 -1.58 14.78 14.57
CA LEU A 150 -2.92 14.60 15.11
C LEU A 150 -2.92 13.89 16.47
N LEU A 151 -2.19 12.80 16.58
CA LEU A 151 -2.08 12.05 17.83
C LEU A 151 -1.42 12.88 18.93
N LYS A 152 -0.34 13.61 18.60
CA LYS A 152 0.35 14.50 19.56
C LYS A 152 -0.53 15.65 20.02
N ALA A 153 -1.31 16.26 19.12
CA ALA A 153 -2.25 17.31 19.50
C ALA A 153 -3.32 16.83 20.46
N ASN A 154 -3.71 15.55 20.40
CA ASN A 154 -4.75 14.96 21.23
C ASN A 154 -4.22 14.06 22.36
N ASP A 155 -2.96 14.17 22.69
CA ASP A 155 -2.25 13.35 23.66
C ASP A 155 -2.90 13.39 25.06
N ASN A 156 -3.27 14.59 25.51
CA ASN A 156 -3.88 14.84 26.82
C ASN A 156 -5.40 14.60 26.88
N ARG A 157 -6.03 14.08 25.80
CA ARG A 157 -7.49 13.88 25.77
C ARG A 157 -7.87 12.45 26.12
N LYS A 158 -8.80 12.28 27.07
CA LYS A 158 -9.38 10.97 27.44
C LYS A 158 -10.13 10.30 26.27
N HIS A 159 -10.86 11.09 25.49
CA HIS A 159 -11.69 10.60 24.38
C HIS A 159 -11.14 11.09 23.03
N ARG A 160 -10.19 10.36 22.46
CA ARG A 160 -9.56 10.68 21.17
C ARG A 160 -9.94 9.73 20.04
N VAL A 161 -10.65 8.65 20.34
CA VAL A 161 -10.99 7.61 19.35
C VAL A 161 -11.75 8.18 18.17
N HIS A 162 -12.75 9.03 18.42
CA HIS A 162 -13.53 9.65 17.34
C HIS A 162 -12.69 10.48 16.38
N VAL A 163 -11.65 11.19 16.87
CA VAL A 163 -10.76 11.99 16.02
C VAL A 163 -9.96 11.09 15.08
N VAL A 164 -9.46 9.96 15.59
CA VAL A 164 -8.73 8.98 14.80
C VAL A 164 -9.67 8.30 13.78
N VAL A 165 -10.87 7.95 14.18
CA VAL A 165 -11.89 7.38 13.28
C VAL A 165 -12.20 8.34 12.14
N PHE A 166 -12.46 9.61 12.43
CA PHE A 166 -12.68 10.63 11.39
C PHE A 166 -11.46 10.82 10.50
N PHE A 167 -10.24 10.73 11.04
CA PHE A 167 -9.02 10.78 10.25
C PHE A 167 -8.94 9.62 9.25
N ILE A 168 -9.25 8.41 9.71
CA ILE A 168 -9.26 7.23 8.83
C ILE A 168 -10.29 7.41 7.71
N PHE A 169 -11.50 7.87 8.03
CA PHE A 169 -12.53 8.05 7.02
C PHE A 169 -12.22 9.19 6.04
N LEU A 170 -11.79 10.34 6.54
CA LEU A 170 -11.60 11.53 5.70
C LEU A 170 -10.25 11.53 4.98
N VAL A 171 -9.16 11.34 5.72
CA VAL A 171 -7.80 11.48 5.17
C VAL A 171 -7.32 10.19 4.53
N ALA A 172 -7.50 9.06 5.21
CA ALA A 172 -6.98 7.79 4.71
C ALA A 172 -7.91 7.09 3.69
N ASN A 173 -9.11 7.60 3.45
CA ASN A 173 -10.05 7.02 2.49
C ASN A 173 -10.70 8.05 1.57
N ILE A 174 -11.66 8.86 2.07
CA ILE A 174 -12.50 9.74 1.23
C ILE A 174 -11.66 10.77 0.48
N GLY A 175 -10.62 11.32 1.11
CA GLY A 175 -9.76 12.32 0.49
C GLY A 175 -9.14 11.85 -0.81
N GLY A 176 -8.72 10.58 -0.91
CA GLY A 176 -8.19 10.02 -2.15
C GLY A 176 -9.22 9.91 -3.28
N GLY A 177 -10.50 9.74 -2.95
CA GLY A 177 -11.56 9.66 -3.94
C GLY A 177 -11.98 10.99 -4.58
N LEU A 178 -11.42 12.12 -4.14
CA LEU A 178 -11.78 13.44 -4.68
C LEU A 178 -11.09 13.75 -6.00
N THR A 179 -9.96 13.14 -6.29
CA THR A 179 -9.22 13.29 -7.54
C THR A 179 -8.72 11.94 -8.05
N PRO A 180 -8.43 11.84 -9.38
CA PRO A 180 -7.82 10.62 -9.95
C PRO A 180 -6.39 10.35 -9.48
N LEU A 181 -5.80 11.24 -8.72
CA LEU A 181 -4.42 11.14 -8.22
C LEU A 181 -4.36 10.52 -6.81
N GLY A 182 -5.49 10.40 -6.12
CA GLY A 182 -5.58 9.90 -4.76
C GLY A 182 -5.74 8.40 -4.63
#